data_102b418b8f988d792c68686f2bd44635
#
_entry.id   102b418b8f988d792c68686f2bd44635
#
_cell.length_a   1.000
_cell.length_b   1.000
_cell.length_c   1.000
_cell.angle_alpha   90.00
_cell.angle_beta   90.00
_cell.angle_gamma   90.00
#
_symmetry.space_group_name_H-M   'P 1'
#
loop_
_entity.id
_entity.type
_entity.pdbx_description
1 polymer ?
#
loop_
_entity_poly.entity_id
_entity_poly.type
_entity_poly.pdbx_seq_one_letter_code
_entity_poly.pdbx_strand_id
1 'polypeptide(L)'
;MSAETEQKTEPKVGRRWLFFAAIALVTVLLLVWYLWAQTSSLDGLKRFVRYSGKRYDSFSVSVPDAGACVIADDRLCTASQEGVSAYGADGRLIFQIGAPYRDAALKAAGDYLLCYEIGRTQLTLLRTSGEELFSLHTDGRIYDAEVSESGAVCVLTEGSGCRAVVDRKSVV
;
A
#
# COMPACT_ATOMS: atom_id res chain seq x y z
N MET A 1 23.57 -70.59 23.97
CA MET A 1 22.76 -69.33 23.97
C MET A 1 23.46 -68.37 23.06
N SER A 2 23.06 -68.39 21.81
CA SER A 2 23.65 -67.51 20.76
C SER A 2 22.82 -66.26 20.63
N ALA A 3 23.44 -65.14 20.90
CA ALA A 3 22.83 -63.79 20.67
C ALA A 3 22.97 -63.46 19.20
N GLU A 4 21.86 -63.43 18.50
CA GLU A 4 21.74 -63.00 17.10
C GLU A 4 21.70 -61.47 17.08
N THR A 5 22.77 -60.87 16.56
CA THR A 5 22.88 -59.45 16.41
C THR A 5 22.11 -59.03 15.13
N GLU A 6 20.94 -58.48 15.33
CA GLU A 6 20.10 -57.94 14.27
C GLU A 6 20.76 -56.68 13.70
N GLN A 7 21.40 -56.84 12.53
CA GLN A 7 22.07 -55.79 11.77
C GLN A 7 21.00 -54.98 11.01
N LYS A 8 20.60 -53.86 11.59
CA LYS A 8 19.68 -52.86 10.98
C LYS A 8 20.35 -52.22 9.74
N THR A 9 20.03 -52.76 8.58
CA THR A 9 20.46 -52.16 7.30
C THR A 9 19.74 -50.87 7.05
N GLU A 10 20.44 -49.73 7.21
CA GLU A 10 19.93 -48.43 6.77
C GLU A 10 19.82 -48.40 5.23
N PRO A 11 18.70 -47.93 4.67
CA PRO A 11 18.56 -47.83 3.22
C PRO A 11 19.54 -46.77 2.69
N LYS A 12 20.53 -47.19 1.91
CA LYS A 12 21.37 -46.30 1.11
C LYS A 12 20.48 -45.55 0.11
N VAL A 13 19.98 -44.37 0.48
CA VAL A 13 19.32 -43.45 -0.43
C VAL A 13 20.32 -43.12 -1.55
N GLY A 14 20.03 -43.63 -2.73
CA GLY A 14 20.96 -43.52 -3.85
C GLY A 14 21.23 -42.07 -4.16
N ARG A 15 22.51 -41.70 -4.35
CA ARG A 15 22.99 -40.37 -4.65
C ARG A 15 22.21 -39.66 -5.81
N ARG A 16 21.61 -40.48 -6.67
CA ARG A 16 20.72 -40.02 -7.77
C ARG A 16 19.40 -39.46 -7.26
N TRP A 17 18.83 -40.05 -6.20
CA TRP A 17 17.56 -39.59 -5.62
C TRP A 17 17.72 -38.22 -4.94
N LEU A 18 18.86 -38.00 -4.27
CA LEU A 18 19.21 -36.70 -3.68
C LEU A 18 19.34 -35.62 -4.77
N PHE A 19 19.87 -35.97 -5.94
CA PHE A 19 20.00 -35.06 -7.06
C PHE A 19 18.62 -34.63 -7.63
N PHE A 20 17.70 -35.59 -7.79
CA PHE A 20 16.33 -35.30 -8.22
C PHE A 20 15.55 -34.49 -7.16
N ALA A 21 15.73 -34.78 -5.89
CA ALA A 21 15.13 -34.03 -4.79
C ALA A 21 15.64 -32.57 -4.76
N ALA A 22 16.95 -32.36 -4.99
CA ALA A 22 17.53 -31.02 -5.08
C ALA A 22 16.97 -30.22 -6.27
N ILE A 23 16.84 -30.84 -7.45
CA ILE A 23 16.24 -30.22 -8.62
C ILE A 23 14.78 -29.86 -8.35
N ALA A 24 14.00 -30.75 -7.79
CA ALA A 24 12.61 -30.50 -7.43
C ALA A 24 12.48 -29.34 -6.45
N LEU A 25 13.35 -29.27 -5.42
CA LEU A 25 13.37 -28.16 -4.46
C LEU A 25 13.67 -26.82 -5.13
N VAL A 26 14.69 -26.79 -6.01
CA VAL A 26 15.06 -25.55 -6.75
C VAL A 26 13.92 -25.12 -7.65
N THR A 27 13.25 -26.06 -8.35
CA THR A 27 12.10 -25.75 -9.21
C THR A 27 10.95 -25.16 -8.41
N VAL A 28 10.64 -25.73 -7.24
CA VAL A 28 9.61 -25.19 -6.35
C VAL A 28 9.97 -23.80 -5.84
N LEU A 29 11.22 -23.56 -5.45
CA LEU A 29 11.68 -22.23 -5.00
C LEU A 29 11.60 -21.19 -6.12
N LEU A 30 11.98 -21.57 -7.36
CA LEU A 30 11.86 -20.68 -8.51
C LEU A 30 10.40 -20.40 -8.85
N LEU A 31 9.51 -21.37 -8.72
CA LEU A 31 8.08 -21.22 -8.95
C LEU A 31 7.45 -20.30 -7.91
N VAL A 32 7.82 -20.47 -6.64
CA VAL A 32 7.38 -19.58 -5.54
C VAL A 32 7.92 -18.17 -5.77
N TRP A 33 9.19 -18.01 -6.15
CA TRP A 33 9.78 -16.72 -6.46
C TRP A 33 9.10 -16.06 -7.67
N TYR A 34 8.82 -16.81 -8.74
CA TYR A 34 8.11 -16.34 -9.92
C TYR A 34 6.68 -15.91 -9.59
N LEU A 35 5.95 -16.70 -8.80
CA LEU A 35 4.63 -16.35 -8.32
C LEU A 35 4.69 -15.11 -7.41
N TRP A 36 5.71 -14.97 -6.61
CA TRP A 36 5.90 -13.80 -5.73
C TRP A 36 6.23 -12.53 -6.52
N ALA A 37 7.00 -12.64 -7.60
CA ALA A 37 7.37 -11.52 -8.46
C ALA A 37 6.21 -11.08 -9.38
N GLN A 38 5.30 -11.98 -9.74
CA GLN A 38 4.15 -11.66 -10.61
C GLN A 38 2.88 -11.24 -9.86
N THR A 39 2.78 -11.45 -8.56
CA THR A 39 1.51 -11.25 -7.85
C THR A 39 1.49 -10.00 -7.00
N SER A 40 1.15 -8.87 -7.61
CA SER A 40 0.29 -7.85 -6.99
C SER A 40 -1.06 -8.44 -6.49
N SER A 41 -1.40 -9.67 -6.87
CA SER A 41 -2.62 -10.41 -6.50
C SER A 41 -2.58 -11.09 -5.13
N LEU A 42 -1.45 -11.04 -4.41
CA LEU A 42 -1.38 -11.52 -3.02
C LEU A 42 -2.03 -10.57 -2.00
N ASP A 43 -2.53 -9.43 -2.45
CA ASP A 43 -3.24 -8.49 -1.58
C ASP A 43 -4.51 -9.12 -0.99
N GLY A 44 -5.19 -10.00 -1.73
CA GLY A 44 -6.31 -10.78 -1.20
C GLY A 44 -5.89 -11.74 -0.08
N LEU A 45 -4.74 -12.41 -0.24
CA LEU A 45 -4.21 -13.32 0.78
C LEU A 45 -3.64 -12.57 1.98
N LYS A 46 -2.95 -11.46 1.75
CA LYS A 46 -2.48 -10.54 2.80
C LYS A 46 -3.66 -9.98 3.60
N ARG A 47 -4.74 -9.57 2.92
CA ARG A 47 -5.98 -9.15 3.57
C ARG A 47 -6.59 -10.28 4.39
N PHE A 48 -6.72 -11.47 3.84
CA PHE A 48 -7.27 -12.62 4.56
C PHE A 48 -6.47 -12.95 5.83
N VAL A 49 -5.14 -12.98 5.76
CA VAL A 49 -4.27 -13.24 6.93
C VAL A 49 -4.31 -12.08 7.92
N ARG A 50 -4.32 -10.83 7.44
CA ARG A 50 -4.34 -9.63 8.28
C ARG A 50 -5.68 -9.46 9.02
N TYR A 51 -6.80 -9.83 8.39
CA TYR A 51 -8.15 -9.67 8.96
C TYR A 51 -8.70 -10.96 9.58
N SER A 52 -8.03 -12.09 9.43
CA SER A 52 -8.46 -13.36 10.03
C SER A 52 -8.30 -13.31 11.56
N GLY A 53 -9.36 -12.90 12.23
CA GLY A 53 -9.50 -13.02 13.69
C GLY A 53 -9.50 -11.73 14.51
N LYS A 54 -9.29 -10.55 13.93
CA LYS A 54 -9.48 -9.28 14.65
C LYS A 54 -10.82 -8.64 14.29
N ARG A 55 -11.80 -8.74 15.17
CA ARG A 55 -12.97 -7.85 15.13
C ARG A 55 -12.58 -6.55 15.83
N TYR A 56 -12.63 -5.46 15.10
CA TYR A 56 -12.55 -4.14 15.69
C TYR A 56 -13.98 -3.66 15.97
N ASP A 57 -14.18 -3.05 17.12
CA ASP A 57 -15.43 -2.35 17.41
C ASP A 57 -15.58 -1.18 16.45
N SER A 58 -16.83 -0.84 16.12
CA SER A 58 -17.10 0.33 15.28
C SER A 58 -16.65 1.60 16.01
N PHE A 59 -15.96 2.47 15.29
CA PHE A 59 -15.63 3.81 15.77
C PHE A 59 -16.25 4.86 14.85
N SER A 60 -16.49 6.04 15.36
CA SER A 60 -16.97 7.18 14.60
C SER A 60 -15.94 8.30 14.64
N VAL A 61 -15.68 8.89 13.48
CA VAL A 61 -14.85 10.10 13.34
C VAL A 61 -15.75 11.21 12.85
N SER A 62 -15.75 12.33 13.57
CA SER A 62 -16.42 13.54 13.11
C SER A 62 -15.49 14.25 12.13
N VAL A 63 -15.91 14.32 10.86
CA VAL A 63 -15.22 15.12 9.85
C VAL A 63 -15.98 16.44 9.73
N PRO A 64 -15.32 17.59 9.91
CA PRO A 64 -15.95 18.89 9.75
C PRO A 64 -16.59 19.05 8.35
N ASP A 65 -17.55 19.98 8.25
CA ASP A 65 -18.21 20.31 6.99
C ASP A 65 -17.21 20.55 5.85
N ALA A 66 -17.53 20.06 4.66
CA ALA A 66 -16.68 20.06 3.48
C ALA A 66 -15.40 19.21 3.58
N GLY A 67 -15.33 18.28 4.53
CA GLY A 67 -14.25 17.30 4.61
C GLY A 67 -14.38 16.19 3.57
N ALA A 68 -13.25 15.69 3.10
CA ALA A 68 -13.15 14.48 2.29
C ALA A 68 -12.64 13.31 3.13
N CYS A 69 -13.04 12.09 2.78
CA CYS A 69 -12.52 10.89 3.41
C CYS A 69 -12.25 9.79 2.39
N VAL A 70 -11.22 9.00 2.63
CA VAL A 70 -10.83 7.86 1.82
C VAL A 70 -10.22 6.77 2.68
N ILE A 71 -10.33 5.53 2.26
CA ILE A 71 -9.62 4.42 2.90
C ILE A 71 -8.35 4.13 2.09
N ALA A 72 -7.20 4.20 2.75
CA ALA A 72 -5.88 3.95 2.18
C ALA A 72 -5.09 3.03 3.11
N ASP A 73 -4.57 1.93 2.61
CA ASP A 73 -3.78 0.94 3.38
C ASP A 73 -4.38 0.62 4.76
N ASP A 74 -5.70 0.27 4.79
CA ASP A 74 -6.45 -0.07 6.00
C ASP A 74 -6.59 1.06 7.03
N ARG A 75 -6.39 2.31 6.60
CA ARG A 75 -6.53 3.51 7.41
C ARG A 75 -7.64 4.38 6.88
N LEU A 76 -8.40 4.98 7.77
CA LEU A 76 -9.34 6.04 7.40
C LEU A 76 -8.57 7.35 7.35
N CYS A 77 -8.39 7.90 6.16
CA CYS A 77 -7.79 9.21 5.95
C CYS A 77 -8.88 10.25 5.73
N THR A 78 -8.73 11.39 6.37
CA THR A 78 -9.67 12.52 6.27
C THR A 78 -8.91 13.79 5.97
N ALA A 79 -9.50 14.69 5.17
CA ALA A 79 -8.99 16.04 4.96
C ALA A 79 -10.10 17.05 5.19
N SER A 80 -9.80 18.11 5.92
CA SER A 80 -10.75 19.14 6.31
C SER A 80 -10.04 20.47 6.55
N GLN A 81 -10.75 21.44 7.08
CA GLN A 81 -10.16 22.72 7.50
C GLN A 81 -9.14 22.58 8.64
N GLU A 82 -9.15 21.47 9.38
CA GLU A 82 -8.16 21.17 10.42
C GLU A 82 -6.89 20.52 9.87
N GLY A 83 -6.91 20.12 8.61
CA GLY A 83 -5.80 19.46 7.94
C GLY A 83 -6.12 18.03 7.51
N VAL A 84 -5.07 17.24 7.32
CA VAL A 84 -5.14 15.83 6.92
C VAL A 84 -4.85 14.97 8.13
N SER A 85 -5.74 14.02 8.41
CA SER A 85 -5.60 13.07 9.51
C SER A 85 -5.77 11.64 9.03
N ALA A 86 -5.07 10.70 9.64
CA ALA A 86 -5.26 9.28 9.41
C ALA A 86 -5.53 8.53 10.71
N TYR A 87 -6.48 7.61 10.65
CA TYR A 87 -6.91 6.79 11.77
C TYR A 87 -6.73 5.32 11.44
N GLY A 88 -6.24 4.55 12.38
CA GLY A 88 -6.14 3.11 12.28
C GLY A 88 -7.51 2.43 12.33
N ALA A 89 -7.55 1.13 12.03
CA ALA A 89 -8.75 0.32 12.14
C ALA A 89 -9.33 0.25 13.57
N ASP A 90 -8.54 0.60 14.57
CA ASP A 90 -8.92 0.71 15.99
C ASP A 90 -9.41 2.12 16.37
N GLY A 91 -9.52 3.05 15.40
CA GLY A 91 -9.93 4.43 15.61
C GLY A 91 -8.86 5.35 16.21
N ARG A 92 -7.64 4.86 16.42
CA ARG A 92 -6.55 5.70 16.93
C ARG A 92 -6.02 6.61 15.84
N LEU A 93 -5.79 7.87 16.20
CA LEU A 93 -5.10 8.82 15.35
C LEU A 93 -3.65 8.34 15.12
N ILE A 94 -3.26 8.19 13.84
CA ILE A 94 -1.90 7.80 13.46
C ILE A 94 -1.06 9.03 13.21
N PHE A 95 -1.58 9.98 12.41
CA PHE A 95 -0.95 11.26 12.18
C PHE A 95 -2.00 12.35 11.93
N GLN A 96 -1.59 13.59 12.12
CA GLN A 96 -2.34 14.79 11.74
C GLN A 96 -1.37 15.84 11.21
N ILE A 97 -1.66 16.36 10.02
CA ILE A 97 -0.89 17.41 9.38
C ILE A 97 -1.78 18.63 9.24
N GLY A 98 -1.37 19.74 9.84
CA GLY A 98 -2.10 20.98 9.83
C GLY A 98 -1.95 21.73 8.49
N ALA A 99 -2.67 21.30 7.47
CA ALA A 99 -2.80 22.02 6.19
C ALA A 99 -4.30 22.21 5.93
N PRO A 100 -4.84 23.43 6.13
CA PRO A 100 -6.28 23.64 6.04
C PRO A 100 -6.75 23.60 4.59
N TYR A 101 -7.75 22.75 4.33
CA TYR A 101 -8.43 22.64 3.04
C TYR A 101 -9.90 23.03 3.22
N ARG A 102 -10.39 23.96 2.39
CA ARG A 102 -11.82 24.34 2.40
C ARG A 102 -12.67 23.33 1.62
N ASP A 103 -12.28 23.08 0.38
CA ASP A 103 -12.94 22.13 -0.52
C ASP A 103 -11.96 20.96 -0.76
N ALA A 104 -11.70 20.21 0.30
CA ALA A 104 -10.75 19.13 0.28
C ALA A 104 -11.17 18.02 -0.67
N ALA A 105 -10.25 17.56 -1.48
CA ALA A 105 -10.33 16.30 -2.21
C ALA A 105 -9.19 15.39 -1.78
N LEU A 106 -9.53 14.13 -1.56
CA LEU A 106 -8.60 13.07 -1.20
C LEU A 106 -8.72 11.92 -2.20
N LYS A 107 -7.58 11.49 -2.72
CA LYS A 107 -7.45 10.28 -3.53
C LYS A 107 -6.39 9.38 -2.92
N ALA A 108 -6.54 8.08 -3.07
CA ALA A 108 -5.59 7.14 -2.52
C ALA A 108 -5.32 5.97 -3.46
N ALA A 109 -4.07 5.55 -3.55
CA ALA A 109 -3.67 4.34 -4.24
C ALA A 109 -2.46 3.72 -3.54
N GLY A 110 -2.57 2.46 -3.11
CA GLY A 110 -1.54 1.80 -2.31
C GLY A 110 -1.18 2.62 -1.07
N ASP A 111 0.10 2.95 -0.93
CA ASP A 111 0.65 3.74 0.19
C ASP A 111 0.55 5.26 -0.01
N TYR A 112 -0.02 5.71 -1.12
CA TYR A 112 -0.04 7.12 -1.48
C TYR A 112 -1.39 7.75 -1.19
N LEU A 113 -1.34 8.96 -0.67
CA LEU A 113 -2.48 9.80 -0.35
C LEU A 113 -2.29 11.16 -1.03
N LEU A 114 -3.12 11.45 -2.00
CA LEU A 114 -3.11 12.73 -2.72
C LEU A 114 -4.16 13.65 -2.12
N CYS A 115 -3.71 14.81 -1.66
CA CYS A 115 -4.54 15.85 -1.07
C CYS A 115 -4.48 17.09 -1.94
N TYR A 116 -5.63 17.65 -2.31
CA TYR A 116 -5.72 18.89 -3.05
C TYR A 116 -7.03 19.63 -2.73
N GLU A 117 -7.13 20.87 -3.17
CA GLU A 117 -8.34 21.67 -3.03
C GLU A 117 -8.90 21.95 -4.43
N ILE A 118 -10.17 21.62 -4.64
CA ILE A 118 -10.84 21.84 -5.93
C ILE A 118 -10.92 23.34 -6.20
N GLY A 119 -10.54 23.75 -7.40
CA GLY A 119 -10.52 25.17 -7.81
C GLY A 119 -9.33 25.98 -7.29
N ARG A 120 -8.36 25.33 -6.63
CA ARG A 120 -7.08 25.90 -6.22
C ARG A 120 -5.94 25.36 -7.07
N THR A 121 -4.72 25.78 -6.74
CA THR A 121 -3.52 25.49 -7.54
C THR A 121 -2.52 24.59 -6.80
N GLN A 122 -2.79 24.25 -5.55
CA GLN A 122 -1.88 23.45 -4.73
C GLN A 122 -2.40 22.02 -4.57
N LEU A 123 -1.50 21.08 -4.68
CA LEU A 123 -1.71 19.68 -4.32
C LEU A 123 -0.51 19.16 -3.54
N THR A 124 -0.74 18.17 -2.68
CA THR A 124 0.28 17.54 -1.86
C THR A 124 0.14 16.04 -1.94
N LEU A 125 1.22 15.33 -2.20
CA LEU A 125 1.29 13.88 -2.13
C LEU A 125 1.96 13.47 -0.83
N LEU A 126 1.25 12.66 -0.06
CA LEU A 126 1.69 12.09 1.21
C LEU A 126 1.81 10.57 1.08
N ARG A 127 2.57 9.98 1.98
CA ARG A 127 2.41 8.56 2.30
C ARG A 127 1.32 8.37 3.35
N THR A 128 0.75 7.19 3.39
CA THR A 128 -0.21 6.79 4.45
C THR A 128 0.43 6.79 5.85
N SER A 129 1.76 6.90 5.93
CA SER A 129 2.50 7.12 7.19
C SER A 129 2.49 8.57 7.69
N GLY A 130 2.06 9.53 6.85
CA GLY A 130 2.11 10.96 7.13
C GLY A 130 3.35 11.67 6.58
N GLU A 131 4.24 10.96 5.88
CA GLU A 131 5.41 11.57 5.22
C GLU A 131 4.96 12.35 3.98
N GLU A 132 5.32 13.63 3.89
CA GLU A 132 5.13 14.43 2.69
C GLU A 132 6.21 14.07 1.66
N LEU A 133 5.78 13.60 0.49
CA LEU A 133 6.68 13.26 -0.61
C LEU A 133 6.98 14.47 -1.48
N PHE A 134 5.95 15.20 -1.85
CA PHE A 134 6.09 16.49 -2.53
C PHE A 134 4.83 17.33 -2.41
N SER A 135 5.00 18.62 -2.61
CA SER A 135 3.93 19.58 -2.83
C SER A 135 4.15 20.28 -4.15
N LEU A 136 3.10 20.46 -4.94
CA LEU A 136 3.15 21.07 -6.25
C LEU A 136 2.16 22.21 -6.34
N HIS A 137 2.59 23.32 -6.95
CA HIS A 137 1.72 24.39 -7.41
C HIS A 137 1.53 24.29 -8.92
N THR A 138 0.28 24.25 -9.36
CA THR A 138 -0.10 24.24 -10.77
C THR A 138 -0.31 25.66 -11.28
N ASP A 139 -0.11 25.86 -12.59
CA ASP A 139 -0.33 27.18 -13.22
C ASP A 139 -1.82 27.55 -13.32
N GLY A 140 -2.70 26.54 -13.36
CA GLY A 140 -4.16 26.69 -13.44
C GLY A 140 -4.87 26.04 -12.27
N ARG A 141 -6.15 26.35 -12.10
CA ARG A 141 -6.98 25.74 -11.05
C ARG A 141 -7.14 24.25 -11.28
N ILE A 142 -7.04 23.47 -10.22
CA ILE A 142 -7.20 22.03 -10.26
C ILE A 142 -8.69 21.73 -10.29
N TYR A 143 -9.13 20.97 -11.30
CA TYR A 143 -10.48 20.42 -11.36
C TYR A 143 -10.55 19.02 -10.78
N ASP A 144 -9.54 18.20 -11.07
CA ASP A 144 -9.43 16.82 -10.54
C ASP A 144 -7.96 16.38 -10.56
N ALA A 145 -7.63 15.41 -9.72
CA ALA A 145 -6.32 14.79 -9.70
C ALA A 145 -6.43 13.34 -9.25
N GLU A 146 -5.59 12.48 -9.80
CA GLU A 146 -5.52 11.07 -9.48
C GLU A 146 -4.09 10.65 -9.18
N VAL A 147 -3.95 9.64 -8.34
CA VAL A 147 -2.67 9.04 -7.99
C VAL A 147 -2.69 7.55 -8.33
N SER A 148 -1.58 7.03 -8.82
CA SER A 148 -1.40 5.60 -9.09
C SER A 148 -0.72 4.89 -7.92
N GLU A 149 -0.77 3.55 -7.92
CA GLU A 149 -0.04 2.72 -6.95
C GLU A 149 1.49 2.88 -7.02
N SER A 150 2.01 3.43 -8.12
CA SER A 150 3.43 3.76 -8.26
C SER A 150 3.80 5.17 -7.77
N GLY A 151 2.82 5.94 -7.28
CA GLY A 151 3.01 7.33 -6.86
C GLY A 151 3.01 8.34 -8.00
N ALA A 152 2.67 7.93 -9.23
CA ALA A 152 2.49 8.87 -10.32
C ALA A 152 1.19 9.64 -10.14
N VAL A 153 1.24 10.96 -10.29
CA VAL A 153 0.11 11.87 -10.14
C VAL A 153 -0.29 12.43 -11.49
N CYS A 154 -1.58 12.37 -11.81
CA CYS A 154 -2.17 13.03 -12.97
C CYS A 154 -3.08 14.15 -12.47
N VAL A 155 -2.93 15.36 -13.04
CA VAL A 155 -3.69 16.54 -12.63
C VAL A 155 -4.41 17.13 -13.84
N LEU A 156 -5.69 17.39 -13.69
CA LEU A 156 -6.50 18.13 -14.66
C LEU A 156 -6.63 19.57 -14.20
N THR A 157 -6.09 20.50 -14.99
CA THR A 157 -6.09 21.93 -14.66
C THR A 157 -6.81 22.77 -15.70
N GLU A 158 -7.27 23.95 -15.29
CA GLU A 158 -7.86 24.95 -16.15
C GLU A 158 -6.84 25.42 -17.22
N GLY A 159 -7.23 25.41 -18.50
CA GLY A 159 -6.48 26.00 -19.62
C GLY A 159 -5.39 25.14 -20.25
N SER A 160 -4.84 24.16 -19.58
CA SER A 160 -3.70 23.37 -20.09
C SER A 160 -4.03 21.90 -20.41
N GLY A 161 -5.28 21.48 -20.23
CA GLY A 161 -5.64 20.07 -20.37
C GLY A 161 -5.10 19.19 -19.25
N CYS A 162 -5.05 17.89 -19.48
CA CYS A 162 -4.54 16.93 -18.50
C CYS A 162 -3.01 16.91 -18.53
N ARG A 163 -2.37 17.25 -17.43
CA ARG A 163 -0.93 17.15 -17.24
C ARG A 163 -0.60 16.02 -16.29
N ALA A 164 0.05 14.98 -16.78
CA ALA A 164 0.61 13.94 -15.92
C ALA A 164 1.95 14.43 -15.35
N VAL A 165 2.02 14.58 -14.05
CA VAL A 165 3.28 14.82 -13.34
C VAL A 165 3.73 13.49 -12.75
N VAL A 166 4.73 12.87 -13.38
CA VAL A 166 5.39 11.69 -12.84
C VAL A 166 6.63 12.18 -12.10
N ASP A 167 6.53 12.41 -10.81
CA ASP A 167 7.72 12.62 -10.00
C ASP A 167 8.35 11.27 -9.66
N ARG A 168 9.31 10.87 -10.48
CA ARG A 168 10.27 9.83 -10.12
C ARG A 168 11.38 10.50 -9.31
N LYS A 169 11.20 10.68 -8.02
CA LYS A 169 12.37 10.78 -7.16
C LYS A 169 13.09 9.43 -7.25
N SER A 170 14.10 9.39 -8.12
CA SER A 170 15.11 8.34 -8.09
C SER A 170 15.68 8.31 -6.68
N VAL A 171 15.36 7.23 -5.97
CA VAL A 171 16.07 6.86 -4.75
C VAL A 171 17.52 6.57 -5.21
N VAL A 172 18.44 7.44 -4.84
CA VAL A 172 19.89 7.20 -4.93
C VAL A 172 20.29 6.36 -3.72
#